data_badbc8587cf9b909854c58b8ec57ea34
#
_entry.id   badbc8587cf9b909854c58b8ec57ea34
#
_cell.length_a   1.000
_cell.length_b   1.000
_cell.length_c   1.000
_cell.angle_alpha   90.00
_cell.angle_beta   90.00
_cell.angle_gamma   90.00
#
_symmetry.space_group_name_H-M   'P 1'
#
loop_
_entity.id
_entity.type
_entity.pdbx_description
1 polymer ?
#
loop_
_entity_poly.entity_id
_entity_poly.type
_entity_poly.pdbx_seq_one_letter_code
_entity_poly.pdbx_strand_id
1 'polypeptide(L)'
;VSWDPNWFMPLQAYDWTCSVCSTTWVLQATDTAYQDADIYDARYAVGTEMGYPSCVNETYGCMSPQCVVDELARYGLIARLAYVTFDQAYAIARTNTGTINPQGMYHFMGIRGISGSDIWVANSANPGYMGVYDTLSRSQFNALGPVSIIFVESRA
;
A
#
# COMPACT_ATOMS: atom_id res chain seq x y z
N VAL A 1 -5.70 -15.08 -0.01
CA VAL A 1 -4.59 -14.88 -0.94
C VAL A 1 -3.29 -14.89 -0.15
N SER A 2 -2.36 -15.74 -0.55
CA SER A 2 -1.01 -15.75 0.01
C SER A 2 -0.18 -14.62 -0.59
N TRP A 3 0.80 -14.15 0.17
CA TRP A 3 1.73 -13.11 -0.28
C TRP A 3 3.10 -13.33 0.35
N ASP A 4 4.12 -12.72 -0.27
CA ASP A 4 5.46 -12.67 0.29
C ASP A 4 5.60 -11.39 1.15
N PRO A 5 5.55 -11.50 2.49
CA PRO A 5 5.64 -10.33 3.36
C PRO A 5 7.02 -9.67 3.33
N ASN A 6 8.04 -10.37 2.83
CA ASN A 6 9.40 -9.86 2.74
C ASN A 6 9.73 -9.25 1.38
N TRP A 7 8.79 -9.23 0.43
CA TRP A 7 9.03 -8.57 -0.84
C TRP A 7 9.43 -7.11 -0.60
N PHE A 8 10.47 -6.64 -1.25
CA PHE A 8 10.95 -5.29 -1.02
C PHE A 8 10.01 -4.25 -1.65
N MET A 9 9.87 -3.13 -0.93
CA MET A 9 9.05 -2.01 -1.36
C MET A 9 9.84 -1.11 -2.31
N PRO A 10 9.32 -0.77 -3.50
CA PRO A 10 9.90 0.28 -4.31
C PRO A 10 9.89 1.60 -3.56
N LEU A 11 11.01 2.30 -3.51
CA LEU A 11 11.07 3.63 -2.88
C LEU A 11 10.51 4.68 -3.84
N GLN A 12 9.65 5.54 -3.32
CA GLN A 12 9.09 6.63 -4.10
C GLN A 12 10.13 7.71 -4.39
N ALA A 13 10.16 8.19 -5.62
CA ALA A 13 11.01 9.30 -6.03
C ALA A 13 10.34 10.66 -5.77
N TYR A 14 9.02 10.68 -5.69
CA TYR A 14 8.20 11.88 -5.54
C TYR A 14 7.20 11.72 -4.41
N ASP A 15 6.78 12.84 -3.83
CA ASP A 15 5.81 12.87 -2.72
C ASP A 15 4.46 12.25 -3.08
N TRP A 16 4.13 12.24 -4.36
CA TRP A 16 2.84 11.81 -4.86
C TRP A 16 2.80 10.34 -5.34
N THR A 17 3.87 9.57 -5.19
CA THR A 17 3.94 8.19 -5.73
C THR A 17 3.76 7.09 -4.67
N CYS A 18 3.39 7.43 -3.44
CA CYS A 18 3.22 6.43 -2.38
C CYS A 18 2.13 5.39 -2.68
N SER A 19 1.01 5.82 -3.24
CA SER A 19 -0.08 4.91 -3.62
C SER A 19 0.33 3.99 -4.77
N VAL A 20 1.07 4.52 -5.74
CA VAL A 20 1.60 3.75 -6.88
C VAL A 20 2.60 2.70 -6.37
N CYS A 21 3.53 3.09 -5.51
CA CYS A 21 4.49 2.17 -4.90
C CYS A 21 3.79 1.07 -4.09
N SER A 22 2.82 1.44 -3.28
CA SER A 22 2.10 0.49 -2.42
C SER A 22 1.26 -0.47 -3.24
N THR A 23 0.57 0.00 -4.27
CA THR A 23 -0.18 -0.87 -5.19
C THR A 23 0.73 -1.84 -5.92
N THR A 24 1.86 -1.34 -6.43
CA THR A 24 2.88 -2.19 -7.09
C THR A 24 3.38 -3.26 -6.13
N TRP A 25 3.70 -2.88 -4.89
CA TRP A 25 4.15 -3.83 -3.89
C TRP A 25 3.11 -4.93 -3.62
N VAL A 26 1.83 -4.58 -3.47
CA VAL A 26 0.77 -5.58 -3.24
C VAL A 26 0.68 -6.55 -4.41
N LEU A 27 0.73 -6.06 -5.65
CA LEU A 27 0.68 -6.91 -6.83
C LEU A 27 1.90 -7.86 -6.90
N GLN A 28 3.09 -7.35 -6.69
CA GLN A 28 4.32 -8.14 -6.73
C GLN A 28 4.41 -9.13 -5.57
N ALA A 29 3.98 -8.73 -4.37
CA ALA A 29 4.00 -9.60 -3.20
C ALA A 29 2.99 -10.75 -3.29
N THR A 30 1.89 -10.57 -4.03
CA THR A 30 0.82 -11.57 -4.17
C THR A 30 0.96 -12.45 -5.42
N ASP A 31 1.72 -12.02 -6.43
CA ASP A 31 1.83 -12.74 -7.70
C ASP A 31 3.24 -12.68 -8.25
N THR A 32 3.88 -13.85 -8.36
CA THR A 32 5.24 -13.96 -8.91
C THR A 32 5.33 -13.51 -10.37
N ALA A 33 4.22 -13.53 -11.11
CA ALA A 33 4.19 -13.05 -12.48
C ALA A 33 4.50 -11.55 -12.62
N TYR A 34 4.30 -10.77 -11.55
CA TYR A 34 4.59 -9.33 -11.55
C TYR A 34 5.92 -8.97 -10.92
N GLN A 35 6.66 -9.92 -10.34
CA GLN A 35 7.88 -9.61 -9.60
C GLN A 35 9.01 -9.07 -10.49
N ASP A 36 9.08 -9.56 -11.73
CA ASP A 36 10.04 -9.08 -12.72
C ASP A 36 9.47 -8.01 -13.66
N ALA A 37 8.18 -7.69 -13.51
CA ALA A 37 7.52 -6.70 -14.34
C ALA A 37 7.68 -5.30 -13.75
N ASP A 38 7.92 -4.34 -14.62
CA ASP A 38 7.88 -2.92 -14.27
C ASP A 38 6.44 -2.42 -14.39
N ILE A 39 5.62 -2.72 -13.36
CA ILE A 39 4.17 -2.43 -13.39
C ILE A 39 3.92 -0.94 -13.47
N TYR A 40 4.51 -0.22 -12.51
CA TYR A 40 4.53 1.24 -12.51
C TYR A 40 5.93 1.70 -12.17
N ASP A 41 6.44 2.68 -12.89
CA ASP A 41 7.71 3.30 -12.54
C ASP A 41 7.53 4.22 -11.34
N ALA A 42 7.36 3.59 -10.19
CA ALA A 42 7.12 4.29 -8.94
C ALA A 42 8.29 5.16 -8.50
N ARG A 43 9.46 4.96 -9.09
CA ARG A 43 10.68 5.71 -8.74
C ARG A 43 10.90 6.93 -9.61
N TYR A 44 10.54 6.85 -10.88
CA TYR A 44 10.97 7.86 -11.86
C TYR A 44 9.82 8.65 -12.47
N ALA A 45 8.57 8.33 -12.17
CA ALA A 45 7.38 8.99 -12.72
C ALA A 45 7.35 9.01 -14.25
N VAL A 46 8.07 8.11 -14.90
CA VAL A 46 8.05 7.92 -16.35
C VAL A 46 7.29 6.67 -16.70
N GLY A 47 6.91 6.58 -17.94
CA GLY A 47 6.15 5.46 -18.44
C GLY A 47 6.74 4.12 -18.02
N THR A 48 5.89 3.22 -17.70
CA THR A 48 6.18 1.81 -17.45
C THR A 48 5.50 1.00 -18.55
N GLU A 49 5.76 -0.30 -18.59
CA GLU A 49 5.07 -1.15 -19.57
C GLU A 49 3.55 -1.15 -19.42
N MET A 50 3.03 -0.85 -18.23
CA MET A 50 1.59 -0.81 -17.94
C MET A 50 1.01 0.61 -17.82
N GLY A 51 1.87 1.61 -17.76
CA GLY A 51 1.48 3.02 -17.58
C GLY A 51 0.93 3.31 -16.19
N TYR A 52 0.70 4.57 -15.89
CA TYR A 52 0.07 4.98 -14.64
C TYR A 52 -1.46 4.87 -14.72
N PRO A 53 -2.11 4.55 -13.59
CA PRO A 53 -3.57 4.66 -13.52
C PRO A 53 -4.05 6.08 -13.86
N SER A 54 -5.18 6.18 -14.53
CA SER A 54 -5.75 7.48 -14.94
C SER A 54 -6.13 8.38 -13.76
N CYS A 55 -6.28 7.81 -12.58
CA CYS A 55 -6.61 8.53 -11.34
C CYS A 55 -5.39 9.04 -10.57
N VAL A 56 -4.18 8.79 -11.07
CA VAL A 56 -2.95 9.39 -10.51
C VAL A 56 -2.83 10.81 -11.00
N ASN A 57 -2.63 11.73 -10.05
CA ASN A 57 -2.49 13.14 -10.33
C ASN A 57 -1.11 13.62 -9.86
N GLU A 58 -0.29 14.08 -10.80
CA GLU A 58 1.07 14.57 -10.51
C GLU A 58 1.07 15.85 -9.65
N THR A 59 0.00 16.64 -9.70
CA THR A 59 -0.07 17.89 -8.94
C THR A 59 -0.43 17.67 -7.47
N TYR A 60 -1.40 16.79 -7.21
CA TYR A 60 -1.94 16.54 -5.87
C TYR A 60 -1.48 15.22 -5.26
N GLY A 61 -0.87 14.39 -6.06
CA GLY A 61 -0.15 13.19 -5.63
C GLY A 61 -1.09 12.04 -5.50
N CYS A 62 -2.06 11.66 -5.30
CA CYS A 62 -2.59 10.36 -4.89
C CYS A 62 -3.61 9.75 -5.82
N MET A 63 -3.55 8.44 -5.87
CA MET A 63 -4.74 7.65 -6.12
C MET A 63 -5.70 7.83 -4.93
N SER A 64 -7.00 8.02 -5.18
CA SER A 64 -7.98 7.86 -4.11
C SER A 64 -7.99 6.41 -3.62
N PRO A 65 -8.44 6.12 -2.38
CA PRO A 65 -8.54 4.73 -1.92
C PRO A 65 -9.38 3.84 -2.84
N GLN A 66 -10.46 4.37 -3.41
CA GLN A 66 -11.27 3.62 -4.38
C GLN A 66 -10.50 3.30 -5.64
N CYS A 67 -9.64 4.19 -6.10
CA CYS A 67 -8.79 3.94 -7.27
C CYS A 67 -7.81 2.79 -7.01
N VAL A 68 -7.26 2.67 -5.81
CA VAL A 68 -6.41 1.52 -5.45
C VAL A 68 -7.20 0.22 -5.53
N VAL A 69 -8.43 0.20 -5.03
CA VAL A 69 -9.33 -0.97 -5.15
C VAL A 69 -9.54 -1.34 -6.62
N ASP A 70 -9.84 -0.35 -7.46
CA ASP A 70 -10.11 -0.56 -8.89
C ASP A 70 -8.85 -1.05 -9.64
N GLU A 71 -7.68 -0.50 -9.31
CA GLU A 71 -6.42 -0.94 -9.90
C GLU A 71 -6.06 -2.38 -9.49
N LEU A 72 -6.24 -2.74 -8.23
CA LEU A 72 -6.04 -4.12 -7.80
C LEU A 72 -6.96 -5.09 -8.56
N ALA A 73 -8.22 -4.67 -8.78
CA ALA A 73 -9.18 -5.46 -9.54
C ALA A 73 -8.76 -5.68 -11.00
N ARG A 74 -8.12 -4.70 -11.63
CA ARG A 74 -7.57 -4.86 -13.00
C ARG A 74 -6.58 -6.00 -13.10
N TYR A 75 -5.88 -6.32 -12.02
CA TYR A 75 -4.90 -7.40 -11.95
C TYR A 75 -5.44 -8.66 -11.27
N GLY A 76 -6.76 -8.75 -11.12
CA GLY A 76 -7.42 -9.94 -10.61
C GLY A 76 -7.48 -10.05 -9.08
N LEU A 77 -7.19 -8.98 -8.36
CA LEU A 77 -7.30 -8.97 -6.89
C LEU A 77 -8.58 -8.27 -6.46
N ILE A 78 -9.45 -8.98 -5.78
CA ILE A 78 -10.66 -8.42 -5.19
C ILE A 78 -10.32 -7.90 -3.80
N ALA A 79 -10.45 -6.60 -3.62
CA ALA A 79 -10.11 -5.91 -2.39
C ALA A 79 -11.29 -5.10 -1.85
N ARG A 80 -11.29 -4.86 -0.55
CA ARG A 80 -12.30 -4.08 0.15
C ARG A 80 -11.66 -2.89 0.84
N LEU A 81 -12.34 -1.75 0.75
CA LEU A 81 -11.98 -0.53 1.48
C LEU A 81 -12.84 -0.41 2.75
N ALA A 82 -12.21 -0.14 3.88
CA ALA A 82 -12.89 0.12 5.13
C ALA A 82 -12.13 1.14 5.98
N TYR A 83 -12.86 1.92 6.79
CA TYR A 83 -12.27 2.70 7.87
C TYR A 83 -12.26 1.84 9.12
N VAL A 84 -11.14 1.78 9.81
CA VAL A 84 -10.88 0.76 10.84
C VAL A 84 -10.28 1.35 12.10
N THR A 85 -10.53 0.69 13.23
CA THR A 85 -9.78 0.85 14.47
C THR A 85 -8.47 0.08 14.39
N PHE A 86 -7.56 0.32 15.32
CA PHE A 86 -6.31 -0.45 15.39
C PHE A 86 -6.58 -1.95 15.55
N ASP A 87 -7.51 -2.35 16.40
CA ASP A 87 -7.80 -3.78 16.61
C ASP A 87 -8.33 -4.44 15.34
N GLN A 88 -9.18 -3.75 14.59
CA GLN A 88 -9.67 -4.23 13.31
C GLN A 88 -8.55 -4.34 12.27
N ALA A 89 -7.71 -3.32 12.18
CA ALA A 89 -6.58 -3.31 11.25
C ALA A 89 -5.56 -4.43 11.59
N TYR A 90 -5.28 -4.63 12.87
CA TYR A 90 -4.39 -5.69 13.32
C TYR A 90 -4.95 -7.08 12.98
N ALA A 91 -6.24 -7.30 13.22
CA ALA A 91 -6.89 -8.56 12.87
C ALA A 91 -6.85 -8.82 11.35
N ILE A 92 -7.07 -7.79 10.53
CA ILE A 92 -6.97 -7.91 9.07
C ILE A 92 -5.53 -8.22 8.66
N ALA A 93 -4.55 -7.51 9.21
CA ALA A 93 -3.14 -7.68 8.84
C ALA A 93 -2.57 -9.07 9.17
N ARG A 94 -3.19 -9.79 10.11
CA ARG A 94 -2.78 -11.18 10.43
C ARG A 94 -3.03 -12.15 9.29
N THR A 95 -4.02 -11.90 8.45
CA THR A 95 -4.50 -12.87 7.45
C THR A 95 -4.59 -12.30 6.04
N ASN A 96 -4.46 -10.97 5.88
CA ASN A 96 -4.62 -10.30 4.60
C ASN A 96 -3.49 -9.31 4.36
N THR A 97 -3.11 -9.17 3.10
CA THR A 97 -2.32 -8.03 2.66
C THR A 97 -3.21 -6.98 2.01
N GLY A 98 -2.62 -5.85 1.69
CA GLY A 98 -3.29 -4.72 1.06
C GLY A 98 -2.52 -3.44 1.31
N THR A 99 -3.24 -2.34 1.43
CA THR A 99 -2.66 -1.04 1.77
C THR A 99 -3.33 -0.46 3.00
N ILE A 100 -2.58 0.34 3.76
CA ILE A 100 -3.07 1.09 4.90
C ILE A 100 -2.77 2.56 4.69
N ASN A 101 -3.78 3.42 4.91
CA ASN A 101 -3.68 4.85 4.65
C ASN A 101 -4.15 5.65 5.86
N PRO A 102 -3.23 6.04 6.75
CA PRO A 102 -3.53 7.00 7.80
C PRO A 102 -3.76 8.38 7.19
N GLN A 103 -4.94 8.95 7.35
CA GLN A 103 -5.29 10.24 6.73
C GLN A 103 -4.40 11.38 7.22
N GLY A 104 -4.01 11.37 8.50
CA GLY A 104 -3.13 12.37 9.06
C GLY A 104 -1.73 12.41 8.45
N MET A 105 -1.31 11.34 7.77
CA MET A 105 -0.04 11.28 7.05
C MET A 105 -0.17 11.61 5.56
N TYR A 106 -1.35 11.53 4.98
CA TYR A 106 -1.54 11.57 3.53
C TYR A 106 -0.63 10.59 2.80
N HIS A 107 -0.55 9.34 3.32
CA HIS A 107 0.43 8.37 2.87
C HIS A 107 -0.17 6.96 2.82
N PHE A 108 0.16 6.23 1.75
CA PHE A 108 -0.19 4.83 1.57
C PHE A 108 1.03 3.96 1.89
N MET A 109 0.78 2.86 2.62
CA MET A 109 1.80 1.83 2.90
C MET A 109 1.23 0.46 2.58
N GLY A 110 2.07 -0.49 2.21
CA GLY A 110 1.66 -1.88 2.06
C GLY A 110 1.55 -2.57 3.44
N ILE A 111 0.75 -3.61 3.50
CA ILE A 111 0.60 -4.43 4.71
C ILE A 111 1.43 -5.70 4.55
N ARG A 112 2.52 -5.80 5.30
CA ARG A 112 3.35 -7.02 5.32
C ARG A 112 2.74 -8.10 6.22
N GLY A 113 2.16 -7.71 7.35
CA GLY A 113 1.62 -8.61 8.36
C GLY A 113 1.60 -7.96 9.72
N ILE A 114 1.92 -8.73 10.75
CA ILE A 114 2.07 -8.24 12.12
C ILE A 114 3.48 -8.51 12.62
N SER A 115 3.93 -7.70 13.57
CA SER A 115 5.19 -7.88 14.29
C SER A 115 4.93 -7.65 15.78
N GLY A 116 4.84 -8.74 16.54
CA GLY A 116 4.41 -8.66 17.93
C GLY A 116 3.02 -8.04 18.05
N SER A 117 2.88 -6.96 18.79
CA SER A 117 1.62 -6.22 18.97
C SER A 117 1.41 -5.12 17.93
N ASP A 118 2.30 -4.97 16.96
CA ASP A 118 2.28 -3.91 15.96
C ASP A 118 1.86 -4.44 14.59
N ILE A 119 1.38 -3.55 13.74
CA ILE A 119 1.16 -3.84 12.32
C ILE A 119 2.49 -3.62 11.60
N TRP A 120 2.92 -4.62 10.82
CA TRP A 120 4.13 -4.55 10.03
C TRP A 120 3.80 -4.04 8.63
N VAL A 121 4.45 -2.96 8.20
CA VAL A 121 4.14 -2.25 6.96
C VAL A 121 5.32 -2.18 6.01
N ALA A 122 5.01 -2.07 4.73
CA ALA A 122 5.95 -1.76 3.67
C ALA A 122 5.79 -0.28 3.32
N ASN A 123 6.81 0.52 3.63
CA ASN A 123 6.78 1.97 3.49
C ASN A 123 7.68 2.39 2.32
N SER A 124 7.10 3.12 1.36
CA SER A 124 7.83 3.63 0.19
C SER A 124 8.56 4.94 0.43
N ALA A 125 8.35 5.59 1.58
CA ALA A 125 9.00 6.85 1.90
C ALA A 125 10.51 6.67 2.04
N ASN A 126 11.27 7.60 1.47
CA ASN A 126 12.72 7.61 1.65
C ASN A 126 13.08 7.92 3.11
N PRO A 127 14.19 7.37 3.63
CA PRO A 127 14.66 7.70 4.97
C PRO A 127 14.77 9.22 5.16
N GLY A 128 14.19 9.73 6.26
CA GLY A 128 14.15 11.15 6.56
C GLY A 128 12.93 11.89 6.04
N TYR A 129 12.11 11.26 5.22
CA TYR A 129 10.85 11.82 4.72
C TYR A 129 9.66 11.25 5.52
N MET A 130 8.85 12.13 6.13
CA MET A 130 7.61 11.80 6.86
C MET A 130 7.72 10.71 7.96
N GLY A 131 8.92 10.44 8.46
CA GLY A 131 9.14 9.33 9.37
C GLY A 131 9.01 7.97 8.66
N VAL A 132 10.07 7.20 8.67
CA VAL A 132 10.04 5.85 8.10
C VAL A 132 9.42 4.93 9.15
N TYR A 133 8.17 4.55 8.95
CA TYR A 133 7.54 3.51 9.76
C TYR A 133 7.74 2.16 9.08
N ASP A 134 8.36 1.23 9.79
CA ASP A 134 8.35 -0.19 9.42
C ASP A 134 7.23 -0.92 10.13
N THR A 135 6.81 -0.39 11.29
CA THR A 135 5.71 -0.90 12.10
C THR A 135 4.84 0.25 12.58
N LEU A 136 3.56 -0.05 12.81
CA LEU A 136 2.61 0.88 13.45
C LEU A 136 2.16 0.28 14.77
N SER A 137 2.51 0.92 15.87
CA SER A 137 1.96 0.61 17.18
C SER A 137 0.54 1.18 17.32
N ARG A 138 -0.19 0.72 18.33
CA ARG A 138 -1.52 1.25 18.65
C ARG A 138 -1.48 2.77 18.86
N SER A 139 -0.50 3.27 19.60
CA SER A 139 -0.41 4.71 19.88
C SER A 139 -0.09 5.52 18.63
N GLN A 140 0.79 5.03 17.77
CA GLN A 140 1.10 5.67 16.49
C GLN A 140 -0.14 5.69 15.57
N PHE A 141 -0.80 4.57 15.43
CA PHE A 141 -2.02 4.45 14.64
C PHE A 141 -3.10 5.43 15.13
N ASN A 142 -3.34 5.48 16.43
CA ASN A 142 -4.37 6.34 17.01
C ASN A 142 -4.01 7.82 16.89
N ALA A 143 -2.73 8.18 16.87
CA ALA A 143 -2.28 9.55 16.69
C ALA A 143 -2.41 10.07 15.25
N LEU A 144 -2.56 9.17 14.26
CA LEU A 144 -2.58 9.52 12.84
C LEU A 144 -3.97 9.87 12.29
N GLY A 145 -4.98 10.01 13.18
CA GLY A 145 -6.35 10.32 12.79
C GLY A 145 -7.08 9.11 12.20
N PRO A 146 -8.16 9.31 11.41
CA PRO A 146 -8.86 8.21 10.77
C PRO A 146 -7.93 7.43 9.85
N VAL A 147 -8.05 6.10 9.87
CA VAL A 147 -7.25 5.21 9.04
C VAL A 147 -8.16 4.39 8.14
N SER A 148 -7.93 4.45 6.85
CA SER A 148 -8.52 3.52 5.90
C SER A 148 -7.56 2.38 5.60
N ILE A 149 -8.14 1.21 5.34
CA ILE A 149 -7.41 0.02 4.93
C ILE A 149 -8.06 -0.53 3.67
N ILE A 150 -7.23 -0.98 2.75
CA ILE A 150 -7.67 -1.71 1.56
C ILE A 150 -7.04 -3.09 1.67
N PHE A 151 -7.86 -4.09 1.88
CA PHE A 151 -7.36 -5.45 2.09
C PHE A 151 -7.86 -6.39 1.01
N VAL A 152 -6.97 -7.28 0.57
CA VAL A 152 -7.24 -8.25 -0.48
C VAL A 152 -8.03 -9.42 0.11
N GLU A 153 -9.23 -9.68 -0.42
CA GLU A 153 -10.08 -10.77 0.03
C GLU A 153 -9.86 -12.05 -0.78
N SER A 154 -9.72 -11.91 -2.09
CA SER A 154 -9.60 -13.07 -2.98
C SER A 154 -8.99 -12.68 -4.32
N ARG A 155 -8.71 -13.70 -5.11
CA ARG A 155 -8.36 -13.56 -6.52
C ARG A 155 -9.58 -13.86 -7.38
N ALA A 156 -9.80 -13.06 -8.41
CA ALA A 156 -10.88 -13.30 -9.36
C ALA A 156 -10.59 -14.53 -10.23
#